data_20181460a4af5ef24ba872acda2ff5bd
#
_entry.id   20181460a4af5ef24ba872acda2ff5bd
#
_cell.length_a   1.000
_cell.length_b   1.000
_cell.length_c   1.000
_cell.angle_alpha   90.00
_cell.angle_beta   90.00
_cell.angle_gamma   90.00
#
_symmetry.space_group_name_H-M   'P 1'
#
loop_
_entity.id
_entity.type
_entity.pdbx_description
1 polymer ?
#
loop_
_entity_poly.entity_id
_entity_poly.type
_entity_poly.pdbx_seq_one_letter_code
_entity_poly.pdbx_strand_id
1 'polypeptide(L)'
;MTPDDIPQSGLGTGPATSPVLAEARASGPRRGLALVVLVALGAMLLWLGLTLPEGGAVARLGLILGGAVALTGAEAMRRATRYALILTDRALLEVDADGQPGRVLATLDGIAAVERGTFAMKPSNGFLLRLEQPAGRVWAPGLWWRMGRRIGVGGVLSAPQTKAMAQIIEFRLAGGDPRD
;
A
#
# COMPACT_ATOMS: atom_id res chain seq x y z
N MET A 1 -14.71 -50.58 14.00
CA MET A 1 -14.96 -49.17 14.30
C MET A 1 -13.63 -48.46 14.13
N THR A 2 -13.36 -47.98 12.89
CA THR A 2 -12.09 -47.39 12.43
C THR A 2 -12.12 -45.88 12.73
N PRO A 3 -11.04 -45.25 13.20
CA PRO A 3 -11.05 -43.85 13.65
C PRO A 3 -10.83 -42.83 12.54
N ASP A 4 -11.44 -43.02 11.35
CA ASP A 4 -11.19 -42.18 10.15
C ASP A 4 -12.39 -41.36 9.66
N ASP A 5 -13.42 -41.19 10.48
CA ASP A 5 -14.57 -40.31 10.13
C ASP A 5 -14.60 -39.03 10.99
N ILE A 6 -13.57 -38.19 10.88
CA ILE A 6 -13.68 -36.78 11.28
C ILE A 6 -13.97 -35.99 10.01
N PRO A 7 -15.19 -35.41 9.87
CA PRO A 7 -15.46 -34.53 8.74
C PRO A 7 -14.58 -33.28 8.85
N GLN A 8 -13.67 -33.12 7.93
CA GLN A 8 -12.82 -31.92 7.73
C GLN A 8 -13.63 -30.71 7.20
N SER A 9 -14.85 -30.53 7.65
CA SER A 9 -15.71 -29.39 7.31
C SER A 9 -15.59 -28.32 8.38
N GLY A 10 -14.52 -27.52 8.31
CA GLY A 10 -14.33 -26.42 9.26
C GLY A 10 -13.06 -25.60 9.10
N LEU A 11 -12.24 -25.83 8.09
CA LEU A 11 -11.18 -24.88 7.74
C LEU A 11 -11.84 -23.68 7.08
N GLY A 12 -12.17 -22.67 7.92
CA GLY A 12 -12.67 -21.40 7.46
C GLY A 12 -11.76 -20.83 6.39
N THR A 13 -12.28 -20.76 5.16
CA THR A 13 -11.65 -20.09 4.03
C THR A 13 -11.48 -18.61 4.37
N GLY A 14 -10.39 -18.28 5.06
CA GLY A 14 -10.00 -16.90 5.31
C GLY A 14 -9.71 -16.19 3.96
N PRO A 15 -9.74 -14.86 3.92
CA PRO A 15 -9.48 -14.09 2.70
C PRO A 15 -8.11 -14.38 2.04
N ALA A 16 -7.19 -14.99 2.77
CA ALA A 16 -5.86 -15.36 2.29
C ALA A 16 -5.79 -16.73 1.58
N THR A 17 -6.80 -17.57 1.71
CA THR A 17 -6.88 -18.90 1.06
C THR A 17 -7.62 -18.86 -0.28
N SER A 18 -8.14 -17.71 -0.65
CA SER A 18 -8.88 -17.46 -1.88
C SER A 18 -7.93 -17.32 -3.10
N PRO A 19 -8.37 -17.67 -4.32
CA PRO A 19 -7.54 -17.54 -5.51
C PRO A 19 -7.08 -16.10 -5.72
N VAL A 20 -5.80 -15.93 -6.02
CA VAL A 20 -5.20 -14.63 -6.31
C VAL A 20 -5.58 -14.21 -7.74
N LEU A 21 -6.27 -13.10 -7.89
CA LEU A 21 -6.71 -12.54 -9.17
C LEU A 21 -5.68 -11.55 -9.75
N ALA A 22 -5.03 -10.79 -8.88
CA ALA A 22 -3.97 -9.85 -9.27
C ALA A 22 -3.00 -9.62 -8.12
N GLU A 23 -1.78 -9.26 -8.50
CA GLU A 23 -0.71 -8.90 -7.58
C GLU A 23 -0.06 -7.59 -8.02
N ALA A 24 0.27 -6.73 -7.06
CA ALA A 24 1.02 -5.50 -7.29
C ALA A 24 2.19 -5.39 -6.30
N ARG A 25 3.40 -5.37 -6.84
CA ARG A 25 4.65 -5.24 -6.07
C ARG A 25 5.31 -3.89 -6.31
N ALA A 26 6.13 -3.47 -5.36
CA ALA A 26 6.97 -2.30 -5.51
C ALA A 26 7.95 -2.50 -6.68
N SER A 27 7.98 -1.53 -7.60
CA SER A 27 8.97 -1.51 -8.69
C SER A 27 10.35 -1.25 -8.12
N GLY A 28 11.31 -2.16 -8.33
CA GLY A 28 12.68 -2.06 -7.82
C GLY A 28 13.34 -0.71 -8.13
N PRO A 29 13.39 -0.25 -9.39
CA PRO A 29 14.01 1.03 -9.72
C PRO A 29 13.35 2.23 -9.05
N ARG A 30 12.02 2.29 -9.00
CA ARG A 30 11.27 3.40 -8.36
C ARG A 30 11.47 3.41 -6.85
N ARG A 31 11.40 2.25 -6.22
CA ARG A 31 11.69 2.10 -4.80
C ARG A 31 13.11 2.55 -4.48
N GLY A 32 14.10 2.07 -5.25
CA GLY A 32 15.52 2.44 -5.09
C GLY A 32 15.72 3.94 -5.22
N LEU A 33 15.21 4.55 -6.29
CA LEU A 33 15.32 6.00 -6.51
C LEU A 33 14.67 6.80 -5.37
N ALA A 34 13.45 6.45 -4.97
CA ALA A 34 12.75 7.16 -3.90
C ALA A 34 13.51 7.07 -2.56
N LEU A 35 14.05 5.90 -2.22
CA LEU A 35 14.85 5.71 -1.02
C LEU A 35 16.16 6.53 -1.07
N VAL A 36 16.87 6.51 -2.20
CA VAL A 36 18.10 7.29 -2.39
C VAL A 36 17.81 8.78 -2.23
N VAL A 37 16.76 9.29 -2.86
CA VAL A 37 16.38 10.72 -2.75
C VAL A 37 16.04 11.09 -1.31
N LEU A 38 15.25 10.29 -0.60
CA LEU A 38 14.90 10.56 0.80
C LEU A 38 16.11 10.52 1.73
N VAL A 39 16.99 9.53 1.55
CA VAL A 39 18.21 9.41 2.36
C VAL A 39 19.17 10.56 2.07
N ALA A 40 19.41 10.89 0.80
CA ALA A 40 20.26 12.00 0.40
C ALA A 40 19.73 13.34 0.92
N LEU A 41 18.42 13.58 0.80
CA LEU A 41 17.77 14.78 1.34
C LEU A 41 17.92 14.84 2.86
N GLY A 42 17.64 13.75 3.56
CA GLY A 42 17.76 13.68 5.02
C GLY A 42 19.18 13.93 5.50
N ALA A 43 20.17 13.30 4.86
CA ALA A 43 21.58 13.51 5.17
C ALA A 43 22.03 14.94 4.89
N MET A 44 21.61 15.51 3.76
CA MET A 44 21.93 16.89 3.40
C MET A 44 21.34 17.90 4.39
N LEU A 45 20.07 17.73 4.78
CA LEU A 45 19.42 18.61 5.76
C LEU A 45 20.09 18.52 7.14
N LEU A 46 20.46 17.32 7.60
CA LEU A 46 21.20 17.13 8.84
C LEU A 46 22.57 17.78 8.77
N TRP A 47 23.33 17.54 7.71
CA TRP A 47 24.64 18.13 7.52
C TRP A 47 24.58 19.66 7.53
N LEU A 48 23.61 20.24 6.79
CA LEU A 48 23.42 21.68 6.75
C LEU A 48 23.01 22.25 8.12
N GLY A 49 22.09 21.58 8.83
CA GLY A 49 21.68 21.99 10.18
C GLY A 49 22.78 21.93 11.22
N LEU A 50 23.78 21.02 11.04
CA LEU A 50 24.91 20.90 11.94
C LEU A 50 26.06 21.86 11.60
N THR A 51 26.28 22.19 10.32
CA THR A 51 27.45 22.96 9.85
C THR A 51 27.16 24.44 9.59
N LEU A 52 25.90 24.88 9.51
CA LEU A 52 25.57 26.27 9.24
C LEU A 52 25.97 27.18 10.45
N PRO A 53 27.01 28.01 10.36
CA PRO A 53 27.48 28.77 11.53
C PRO A 53 26.62 29.97 11.85
N GLU A 54 25.97 30.60 10.85
CA GLU A 54 25.20 31.85 10.98
C GLU A 54 23.68 31.68 10.98
N GLY A 55 23.19 30.46 10.89
CA GLY A 55 21.74 30.18 10.98
C GLY A 55 21.24 30.37 12.42
N GLY A 56 20.21 31.19 12.62
CA GLY A 56 19.54 31.28 13.91
C GLY A 56 19.10 29.89 14.42
N ALA A 57 19.04 29.72 15.74
CA ALA A 57 18.73 28.43 16.39
C ALA A 57 17.46 27.74 15.83
N VAL A 58 16.43 28.53 15.47
CA VAL A 58 15.18 28.04 14.88
C VAL A 58 15.40 27.40 13.51
N ALA A 59 16.20 28.03 12.64
CA ALA A 59 16.52 27.48 11.31
C ALA A 59 17.32 26.18 11.42
N ARG A 60 18.32 26.12 12.28
CA ARG A 60 19.11 24.91 12.55
C ARG A 60 18.23 23.76 13.05
N LEU A 61 17.37 24.05 14.03
CA LEU A 61 16.42 23.05 14.55
C LEU A 61 15.48 22.54 13.45
N GLY A 62 14.95 23.46 12.63
CA GLY A 62 14.08 23.10 11.49
C GLY A 62 14.77 22.15 10.49
N LEU A 63 16.05 22.41 10.15
CA LEU A 63 16.83 21.56 9.26
C LEU A 63 17.09 20.18 9.88
N ILE A 64 17.46 20.12 11.15
CA ILE A 64 17.71 18.86 11.86
C ILE A 64 16.42 18.03 11.94
N LEU A 65 15.30 18.64 12.33
CA LEU A 65 13.99 17.97 12.38
C LEU A 65 13.55 17.49 10.99
N GLY A 66 13.71 18.34 9.96
CA GLY A 66 13.41 17.97 8.58
C GLY A 66 14.24 16.77 8.10
N GLY A 67 15.53 16.76 8.41
CA GLY A 67 16.42 15.65 8.13
C GLY A 67 16.01 14.36 8.84
N ALA A 68 15.68 14.46 10.12
CA ALA A 68 15.20 13.31 10.90
C ALA A 68 13.86 12.75 10.34
N VAL A 69 12.93 13.62 9.97
CA VAL A 69 11.66 13.23 9.33
C VAL A 69 11.91 12.53 7.99
N ALA A 70 12.82 13.05 7.15
CA ALA A 70 13.15 12.43 5.87
C ALA A 70 13.75 11.03 6.05
N LEU A 71 14.68 10.84 6.99
CA LEU A 71 15.31 9.54 7.26
C LEU A 71 14.32 8.54 7.89
N THR A 72 13.49 8.98 8.83
CA THR A 72 12.43 8.12 9.38
C THR A 72 11.39 7.75 8.33
N GLY A 73 11.06 8.67 7.41
CA GLY A 73 10.22 8.41 6.25
C GLY A 73 10.82 7.38 5.30
N ALA A 74 12.13 7.46 5.03
CA ALA A 74 12.85 6.49 4.21
C ALA A 74 12.80 5.08 4.84
N GLU A 75 13.02 4.98 6.15
CA GLU A 75 12.93 3.69 6.86
C GLU A 75 11.51 3.13 6.89
N ALA A 76 10.50 3.98 7.14
CA ALA A 76 9.11 3.57 7.10
C ALA A 76 8.72 3.06 5.69
N MET A 77 9.15 3.75 4.63
CA MET A 77 8.95 3.33 3.25
C MET A 77 9.69 2.02 2.94
N ARG A 78 10.93 1.87 3.42
CA ARG A 78 11.70 0.63 3.24
C ARG A 78 11.00 -0.58 3.85
N ARG A 79 10.40 -0.41 5.04
CA ARG A 79 9.60 -1.46 5.72
C ARG A 79 8.30 -1.74 4.99
N ALA A 80 7.56 -0.70 4.64
CA ALA A 80 6.28 -0.85 3.93
C ALA A 80 6.45 -1.58 2.58
N THR A 81 7.48 -1.23 1.81
CA THR A 81 7.72 -1.80 0.47
C THR A 81 8.27 -3.24 0.48
N ARG A 82 8.35 -3.91 1.62
CA ARG A 82 8.54 -5.36 1.72
C ARG A 82 7.27 -6.15 1.44
N TYR A 83 6.11 -5.50 1.60
CA TYR A 83 4.81 -6.08 1.33
C TYR A 83 4.43 -5.93 -0.13
N ALA A 84 3.71 -6.90 -0.66
CA ALA A 84 2.99 -6.84 -1.91
C ALA A 84 1.50 -6.64 -1.62
N LEU A 85 0.75 -6.16 -2.61
CA LEU A 85 -0.70 -6.14 -2.57
C LEU A 85 -1.22 -7.28 -3.42
N ILE A 86 -2.12 -8.08 -2.89
CA ILE A 86 -2.86 -9.09 -3.64
C ILE A 86 -4.36 -8.81 -3.59
N LEU A 87 -4.97 -9.02 -4.73
CA LEU A 87 -6.41 -9.03 -4.90
C LEU A 87 -6.85 -10.48 -5.00
N THR A 88 -7.75 -10.87 -4.13
CA THR A 88 -8.42 -12.17 -4.17
C THR A 88 -9.88 -11.98 -4.63
N ASP A 89 -10.62 -13.05 -4.76
CA ASP A 89 -12.07 -13.03 -5.03
C ASP A 89 -12.88 -12.37 -3.89
N ARG A 90 -12.31 -12.20 -2.71
CA ARG A 90 -12.98 -11.67 -1.51
C ARG A 90 -12.45 -10.33 -1.01
N ALA A 91 -11.15 -10.08 -1.17
CA ALA A 91 -10.52 -8.92 -0.53
C ALA A 91 -9.26 -8.45 -1.25
N LEU A 92 -8.94 -7.19 -1.04
CA LEU A 92 -7.62 -6.59 -1.31
C LEU A 92 -6.83 -6.59 0.00
N LEU A 93 -5.65 -7.21 0.00
CA LEU A 93 -4.84 -7.38 1.20
C LEU A 93 -3.33 -7.24 0.93
N GLU A 94 -2.56 -6.97 2.00
CA GLU A 94 -1.11 -7.05 1.99
C GLU A 94 -0.65 -8.49 2.20
N VAL A 95 0.45 -8.86 1.55
CA VAL A 95 1.22 -10.08 1.84
C VAL A 95 2.68 -9.73 2.01
N ASP A 96 3.36 -10.43 2.89
CA ASP A 96 4.80 -10.30 3.04
C ASP A 96 5.57 -11.08 1.96
N ALA A 97 6.91 -11.09 2.07
CA ALA A 97 7.78 -11.79 1.12
C ALA A 97 7.57 -13.32 1.13
N ASP A 98 7.11 -13.86 2.25
CA ASP A 98 6.87 -15.29 2.45
C ASP A 98 5.43 -15.69 2.07
N GLY A 99 4.65 -14.75 1.54
CA GLY A 99 3.26 -14.96 1.13
C GLY A 99 2.26 -14.99 2.30
N GLN A 100 2.71 -14.64 3.50
CA GLN A 100 1.81 -14.61 4.65
C GLN A 100 0.86 -13.41 4.57
N PRO A 101 -0.43 -13.62 4.85
CA PRO A 101 -1.41 -12.55 4.81
C PRO A 101 -1.13 -11.52 5.90
N GLY A 102 -1.01 -10.29 5.50
CA GLY A 102 -0.89 -9.15 6.37
C GLY A 102 -2.24 -8.47 6.58
N ARG A 103 -2.27 -7.17 6.38
CA ARG A 103 -3.43 -6.32 6.63
C ARG A 103 -4.42 -6.39 5.48
N VAL A 104 -5.71 -6.59 5.79
CA VAL A 104 -6.80 -6.44 4.81
C VAL A 104 -7.08 -4.94 4.61
N LEU A 105 -6.99 -4.48 3.36
CA LEU A 105 -7.29 -3.10 2.99
C LEU A 105 -8.81 -2.88 2.89
N ALA A 106 -9.47 -3.75 2.15
CA ALA A 106 -10.92 -3.78 1.99
C ALA A 106 -11.37 -5.16 1.53
N THR A 107 -12.61 -5.54 1.88
CA THR A 107 -13.34 -6.64 1.22
C THR A 107 -13.91 -6.12 -0.10
N LEU A 108 -14.09 -6.98 -1.09
CA LEU A 108 -14.68 -6.57 -2.38
C LEU A 108 -16.09 -6.02 -2.21
N ASP A 109 -16.92 -6.66 -1.37
CA ASP A 109 -18.28 -6.20 -1.05
C ASP A 109 -18.30 -4.84 -0.33
N GLY A 110 -17.18 -4.46 0.30
CA GLY A 110 -17.04 -3.16 0.96
C GLY A 110 -16.56 -2.04 0.04
N ILE A 111 -16.28 -2.33 -1.24
CA ILE A 111 -15.84 -1.35 -2.23
C ILE A 111 -17.05 -0.85 -3.03
N ALA A 112 -17.35 0.44 -2.90
CA ALA A 112 -18.45 1.09 -3.62
C ALA A 112 -18.10 1.41 -5.07
N ALA A 113 -16.87 1.83 -5.34
CA ALA A 113 -16.43 2.24 -6.69
C ALA A 113 -14.91 2.38 -6.80
N VAL A 114 -14.39 2.30 -8.02
CA VAL A 114 -13.06 2.76 -8.41
C VAL A 114 -13.19 4.20 -8.90
N GLU A 115 -12.55 5.16 -8.21
CA GLU A 115 -12.60 6.58 -8.60
C GLU A 115 -11.54 6.90 -9.66
N ARG A 116 -11.98 7.42 -10.82
CA ARG A 116 -11.14 7.81 -11.98
C ARG A 116 -11.13 9.31 -12.23
N GLY A 117 -11.29 10.15 -11.21
CA GLY A 117 -11.33 11.61 -11.37
C GLY A 117 -9.96 12.26 -11.55
N THR A 118 -9.87 13.30 -12.39
CA THR A 118 -8.66 14.14 -12.57
C THR A 118 -8.32 14.91 -11.27
N PHE A 119 -9.31 15.18 -10.45
CA PHE A 119 -9.19 15.85 -9.13
C PHE A 119 -9.16 14.87 -7.94
N ALA A 120 -9.26 13.55 -8.18
CA ALA A 120 -9.03 12.60 -7.11
C ALA A 120 -7.57 12.72 -6.67
N MET A 121 -7.31 12.81 -5.36
CA MET A 121 -5.94 12.74 -4.78
C MET A 121 -5.37 11.33 -5.00
N LYS A 122 -5.30 10.96 -6.27
CA LYS A 122 -4.86 9.67 -6.76
C LYS A 122 -3.35 9.56 -6.57
N PRO A 123 -2.85 8.49 -5.93
CA PRO A 123 -1.43 8.24 -5.88
C PRO A 123 -0.83 8.08 -7.27
N SER A 124 0.42 8.49 -7.44
CA SER A 124 1.15 8.28 -8.69
C SER A 124 1.12 6.80 -9.08
N ASN A 125 0.83 6.51 -10.36
CA ASN A 125 0.76 5.14 -10.89
C ASN A 125 -0.21 4.19 -10.17
N GLY A 126 -1.32 4.72 -9.70
CA GLY A 126 -2.27 3.97 -8.90
C GLY A 126 -3.72 4.27 -9.20
N PHE A 127 -4.58 3.86 -8.30
CA PHE A 127 -6.03 4.07 -8.34
C PHE A 127 -6.55 4.46 -6.95
N LEU A 128 -7.76 4.96 -6.93
CA LEU A 128 -8.47 5.32 -5.70
C LEU A 128 -9.73 4.46 -5.61
N LEU A 129 -9.96 3.86 -4.45
CA LEU A 129 -11.19 3.14 -4.12
C LEU A 129 -12.04 3.98 -3.18
N ARG A 130 -13.34 3.93 -3.39
CA ARG A 130 -14.34 4.43 -2.46
C ARG A 130 -14.99 3.25 -1.73
N LEU A 131 -15.04 3.32 -0.42
CA LEU A 131 -15.65 2.31 0.43
C LEU A 131 -17.12 2.65 0.73
N GLU A 132 -17.93 1.62 0.91
CA GLU A 132 -19.31 1.73 1.39
C GLU A 132 -19.38 2.33 2.79
N GLN A 133 -18.46 1.93 3.67
CA GLN A 133 -18.39 2.40 5.04
C GLN A 133 -17.01 3.01 5.36
N PRO A 134 -16.97 4.00 6.28
CA PRO A 134 -15.70 4.56 6.70
C PRO A 134 -14.87 3.52 7.46
N ALA A 135 -13.58 3.46 7.19
CA ALA A 135 -12.62 2.60 7.85
C ALA A 135 -11.51 3.40 8.53
N GLY A 136 -10.85 2.77 9.50
CA GLY A 136 -9.78 3.39 10.27
C GLY A 136 -8.64 3.93 9.39
N ARG A 137 -8.00 5.00 9.85
CA ARG A 137 -6.86 5.61 9.14
C ARG A 137 -5.65 4.69 9.22
N VAL A 138 -5.07 4.40 8.06
CA VAL A 138 -3.84 3.62 7.92
C VAL A 138 -3.01 4.21 6.80
N TRP A 139 -1.70 4.19 6.96
CA TRP A 139 -0.77 4.65 5.96
C TRP A 139 0.42 3.70 5.84
N ALA A 140 0.64 3.18 4.62
CA ALA A 140 1.80 2.39 4.23
C ALA A 140 2.61 3.22 3.20
N PRO A 141 3.68 3.90 3.62
CA PRO A 141 4.42 4.84 2.77
C PRO A 141 4.89 4.18 1.46
N GLY A 142 4.57 4.84 0.35
CA GLY A 142 4.96 4.37 -0.99
C GLY A 142 4.09 3.26 -1.60
N LEU A 143 3.15 2.68 -0.87
CA LEU A 143 2.26 1.64 -1.38
C LEU A 143 0.79 2.07 -1.41
N TRP A 144 0.24 2.43 -0.26
CA TRP A 144 -1.17 2.75 -0.14
C TRP A 144 -1.49 3.53 1.14
N TRP A 145 -2.65 4.14 1.16
CA TRP A 145 -3.21 4.79 2.34
C TRP A 145 -4.72 4.57 2.40
N ARG A 146 -5.28 4.63 3.61
CA ARG A 146 -6.72 4.57 3.87
C ARG A 146 -7.12 5.68 4.82
N MET A 147 -8.09 6.50 4.42
CA MET A 147 -8.67 7.57 5.23
C MET A 147 -10.18 7.64 5.03
N GLY A 148 -10.94 7.38 6.08
CA GLY A 148 -12.40 7.38 6.03
C GLY A 148 -12.92 6.39 4.96
N ARG A 149 -13.60 6.88 3.94
CA ARG A 149 -14.16 6.07 2.86
C ARG A 149 -13.25 5.94 1.64
N ARG A 150 -11.98 6.30 1.73
CA ARG A 150 -11.06 6.29 0.58
C ARG A 150 -9.83 5.45 0.85
N ILE A 151 -9.44 4.68 -0.16
CA ILE A 151 -8.17 3.96 -0.20
C ILE A 151 -7.43 4.37 -1.46
N GLY A 152 -6.26 4.97 -1.31
CA GLY A 152 -5.35 5.25 -2.41
C GLY A 152 -4.29 4.17 -2.52
N VAL A 153 -4.21 3.50 -3.65
CA VAL A 153 -3.20 2.48 -3.97
C VAL A 153 -2.30 3.01 -5.06
N GLY A 154 -0.97 2.95 -4.89
CA GLY A 154 -0.03 3.46 -5.90
C GLY A 154 1.33 3.80 -5.33
N GLY A 155 1.96 4.89 -5.82
CA GLY A 155 3.30 5.31 -5.39
C GLY A 155 4.40 4.55 -6.13
N VAL A 156 5.19 3.73 -5.42
CA VAL A 156 6.29 2.95 -6.03
C VAL A 156 5.85 1.61 -6.62
N LEU A 157 4.54 1.29 -6.56
CA LEU A 157 4.00 0.09 -7.19
C LEU A 157 4.18 0.12 -8.73
N SER A 158 4.20 -1.07 -9.31
CA SER A 158 4.26 -1.25 -10.76
C SER A 158 2.97 -0.75 -11.41
N ALA A 159 3.07 0.25 -12.31
CA ALA A 159 1.92 0.86 -12.98
C ALA A 159 1.08 -0.14 -13.80
N PRO A 160 1.65 -1.09 -14.57
CA PRO A 160 0.86 -2.12 -15.24
C PRO A 160 0.06 -2.98 -14.27
N GLN A 161 0.68 -3.39 -13.15
CA GLN A 161 0.04 -4.25 -12.15
C GLN A 161 -1.10 -3.52 -11.43
N THR A 162 -0.91 -2.26 -11.03
CA THR A 162 -1.98 -1.47 -10.40
C THR A 162 -3.12 -1.20 -11.36
N LYS A 163 -2.82 -0.98 -12.66
CA LYS A 163 -3.84 -0.80 -13.69
C LYS A 163 -4.68 -2.08 -13.88
N ALA A 164 -4.01 -3.23 -14.00
CA ALA A 164 -4.69 -4.52 -14.14
C ALA A 164 -5.57 -4.81 -12.90
N MET A 165 -5.04 -4.58 -11.69
CA MET A 165 -5.80 -4.74 -10.44
C MET A 165 -7.05 -3.86 -10.40
N ALA A 166 -6.94 -2.58 -10.79
CA ALA A 166 -8.07 -1.67 -10.84
C ALA A 166 -9.15 -2.14 -11.85
N GLN A 167 -8.73 -2.63 -13.01
CA GLN A 167 -9.64 -3.16 -14.03
C GLN A 167 -10.41 -4.40 -13.54
N ILE A 168 -9.73 -5.32 -12.85
CA ILE A 168 -10.38 -6.51 -12.27
C ILE A 168 -11.37 -6.10 -11.19
N ILE A 169 -11.04 -5.14 -10.32
CA ILE A 169 -11.98 -4.63 -9.31
C ILE A 169 -13.21 -4.03 -9.99
N GLU A 170 -13.03 -3.19 -11.01
CA GLU A 170 -14.16 -2.59 -11.75
C GLU A 170 -15.04 -3.64 -12.42
N PHE A 171 -14.42 -4.65 -13.05
CA PHE A 171 -15.15 -5.74 -13.68
C PHE A 171 -15.99 -6.53 -12.67
N ARG A 172 -15.43 -6.81 -11.49
CA ARG A 172 -16.15 -7.46 -10.38
C ARG A 172 -17.29 -6.62 -9.86
N LEU A 173 -17.10 -5.32 -9.68
CA LEU A 173 -18.16 -4.40 -9.24
C LEU A 173 -19.29 -4.29 -10.27
N ALA A 174 -19.01 -4.53 -11.55
CA ALA A 174 -20.02 -4.62 -12.61
C ALA A 174 -20.75 -5.97 -12.68
N GLY A 175 -20.45 -6.90 -11.76
CA GLY A 175 -21.07 -8.23 -11.71
C GLY A 175 -20.38 -9.29 -12.58
N GLY A 176 -19.21 -9.00 -13.16
CA GLY A 176 -18.43 -9.95 -13.94
C GLY A 176 -17.63 -10.96 -13.07
N ASP A 177 -17.45 -12.16 -13.58
CA ASP A 177 -16.47 -13.12 -13.01
C ASP A 177 -15.23 -13.15 -13.90
N PRO A 178 -14.03 -12.79 -13.37
CA PRO A 178 -12.78 -12.79 -14.15
C PRO A 178 -12.32 -14.20 -14.58
N ARG A 179 -13.11 -15.24 -14.32
CA ARG A 179 -12.86 -16.63 -14.72
C ARG A 179 -13.68 -17.04 -15.94
N ASP A 180 -14.64 -16.21 -16.39
CA ASP A 180 -15.37 -16.32 -17.64
C ASP A 180 -14.59 -15.65 -18.79
#